data_59402b5d232c013e3c971767c897983d
#
_entry.id   59402b5d232c013e3c971767c897983d
#
_cell.length_a   1.000
_cell.length_b   1.000
_cell.length_c   1.000
_cell.angle_alpha   90.00
_cell.angle_beta   90.00
_cell.angle_gamma   90.00
#
_symmetry.space_group_name_H-M   'P 1'
#
loop_
_entity.id
_entity.type
_entity.pdbx_description
1 polymer ?
#
loop_
_entity_poly.entity_id
_entity_poly.type
_entity_poly.pdbx_seq_one_letter_code
_entity_poly.pdbx_strand_id
1 'polypeptide(L)'
;MQHGKRADSIVKNMLLHSREGSGEHRPADINAIVEESLNLAYHGARAEKSGFNITLQRDLDPDAGLIDLYPQEITRVFLNLISNGFYAATKRREAGEESFEPTLSATTKSLGNKVEIRIRDNGTGIPLEVKEKMFNPFFTTKPAGEGTGLGLSMSHDIVVKQHGGKIDVDTKPGVFTEFIITLPRTGAAQAQAGGKN
;
A
#
# COMPACT_ATOMS: atom_id res chain seq x y z
N MET A 1 2.31 18.83 -22.60
CA MET A 1 1.20 18.27 -21.82
C MET A 1 0.88 16.79 -22.15
N GLN A 2 1.85 15.96 -22.51
CA GLN A 2 1.59 14.54 -22.85
C GLN A 2 2.24 13.53 -21.92
N HIS A 3 3.03 13.93 -20.94
CA HIS A 3 3.80 13.00 -20.10
C HIS A 3 3.08 12.53 -18.83
N GLY A 4 2.06 13.21 -18.35
CA GLY A 4 1.27 12.80 -17.18
C GLY A 4 0.28 11.65 -17.44
N LYS A 5 -0.05 11.38 -18.71
CA LYS A 5 -0.97 10.28 -19.08
C LYS A 5 -0.31 8.92 -19.21
N ARG A 6 1.02 8.86 -19.38
CA ARG A 6 1.73 7.58 -19.58
C ARG A 6 2.02 6.82 -18.30
N ALA A 7 2.09 7.49 -17.23
CA ALA A 7 2.49 6.95 -15.95
C ALA A 7 1.37 6.40 -15.14
N ASP A 8 0.27 7.11 -15.11
CA ASP A 8 -1.00 6.57 -14.65
C ASP A 8 -1.33 5.28 -15.44
N SER A 9 -0.84 5.15 -16.68
CA SER A 9 -0.99 3.96 -17.49
C SER A 9 -0.02 2.82 -17.11
N ILE A 10 1.18 3.07 -16.58
CA ILE A 10 2.11 1.99 -16.20
C ILE A 10 1.66 1.35 -14.88
N VAL A 11 1.30 2.15 -13.88
CA VAL A 11 0.71 1.64 -12.64
C VAL A 11 -0.68 1.06 -12.91
N LYS A 12 -1.50 1.71 -13.75
CA LYS A 12 -2.79 1.16 -14.21
C LYS A 12 -2.61 -0.12 -15.02
N ASN A 13 -1.62 -0.21 -15.89
CA ASN A 13 -1.36 -1.43 -16.65
C ASN A 13 -0.78 -2.54 -15.79
N MET A 14 0.07 -2.24 -14.80
CA MET A 14 0.49 -3.22 -13.79
C MET A 14 -0.70 -3.68 -12.93
N LEU A 15 -1.60 -2.76 -12.57
CA LEU A 15 -2.84 -3.07 -11.87
C LEU A 15 -3.86 -3.81 -12.73
N LEU A 16 -3.87 -3.60 -14.07
CA LEU A 16 -4.77 -4.25 -15.02
C LEU A 16 -4.23 -5.59 -15.53
N HIS A 17 -2.91 -5.75 -15.71
CA HIS A 17 -2.31 -7.03 -16.11
C HIS A 17 -2.35 -8.10 -15.01
N SER A 18 -2.57 -7.70 -13.77
CA SER A 18 -2.88 -8.60 -12.66
C SER A 18 -4.34 -9.14 -12.71
N ARG A 19 -5.14 -8.77 -13.70
CA ARG A 19 -6.53 -9.25 -13.85
C ARG A 19 -6.65 -10.64 -14.45
N GLU A 20 -5.61 -11.17 -15.08
CA GLU A 20 -5.58 -12.53 -15.59
C GLU A 20 -5.05 -13.49 -14.52
N GLY A 21 -5.95 -13.88 -13.63
CA GLY A 21 -5.71 -14.88 -12.61
C GLY A 21 -5.19 -14.27 -11.30
N SER A 22 -6.02 -14.27 -10.26
CA SER A 22 -5.51 -14.33 -8.90
C SER A 22 -4.54 -15.49 -8.85
N GLY A 23 -3.22 -15.24 -8.76
CA GLY A 23 -2.22 -16.28 -8.66
C GLY A 23 -2.58 -17.29 -7.58
N GLU A 24 -1.96 -18.44 -7.55
CA GLU A 24 -2.23 -19.43 -6.51
C GLU A 24 -1.94 -18.86 -5.13
N HIS A 25 -2.83 -19.16 -4.19
CA HIS A 25 -2.62 -18.95 -2.77
C HIS A 25 -1.49 -19.86 -2.30
N ARG A 26 -0.41 -19.27 -1.79
CA ARG A 26 0.81 -20.01 -1.44
C ARG A 26 1.58 -19.33 -0.32
N PRO A 27 2.42 -20.08 0.44
CA PRO A 27 3.37 -19.47 1.34
C PRO A 27 4.34 -18.54 0.60
N ALA A 28 4.48 -17.31 1.09
CA ALA A 28 5.38 -16.33 0.52
C ALA A 28 6.03 -15.49 1.63
N ASP A 29 7.26 -15.07 1.38
CA ASP A 29 8.02 -14.21 2.30
C ASP A 29 7.48 -12.78 2.24
N ILE A 30 6.85 -12.33 3.32
CA ILE A 30 6.23 -11.01 3.38
C ILE A 30 7.28 -9.89 3.28
N ASN A 31 8.45 -10.05 3.86
CA ASN A 31 9.51 -9.04 3.76
C ASN A 31 10.00 -8.89 2.33
N ALA A 32 10.14 -9.99 1.59
CA ALA A 32 10.50 -9.95 0.18
C ALA A 32 9.46 -9.22 -0.68
N ILE A 33 8.16 -9.44 -0.40
CA ILE A 33 7.08 -8.74 -1.10
C ILE A 33 7.10 -7.24 -0.79
N VAL A 34 7.32 -6.86 0.46
CA VAL A 34 7.44 -5.44 0.85
C VAL A 34 8.62 -4.77 0.14
N GLU A 35 9.80 -5.40 0.14
CA GLU A 35 10.99 -4.88 -0.53
C GLU A 35 10.78 -4.71 -2.04
N GLU A 36 10.26 -5.71 -2.70
CA GLU A 36 9.97 -5.65 -4.13
C GLU A 36 8.97 -4.55 -4.44
N SER A 37 7.92 -4.42 -3.66
CA SER A 37 6.91 -3.37 -3.84
C SER A 37 7.48 -1.96 -3.66
N LEU A 38 8.34 -1.75 -2.68
CA LEU A 38 9.06 -0.48 -2.48
C LEU A 38 9.93 -0.13 -3.69
N ASN A 39 10.70 -1.09 -4.18
CA ASN A 39 11.58 -0.90 -5.32
C ASN A 39 10.79 -0.62 -6.61
N LEU A 40 9.75 -1.37 -6.88
CA LEU A 40 8.88 -1.16 -8.05
C LEU A 40 8.21 0.21 -8.03
N ALA A 41 7.64 0.60 -6.90
CA ALA A 41 6.99 1.90 -6.76
C ALA A 41 7.98 3.06 -6.90
N TYR A 42 9.17 2.95 -6.32
CA TYR A 42 10.20 3.97 -6.37
C TYR A 42 10.74 4.17 -7.80
N HIS A 43 11.10 3.09 -8.47
CA HIS A 43 11.59 3.16 -9.86
C HIS A 43 10.50 3.61 -10.82
N GLY A 44 9.26 3.19 -10.62
CA GLY A 44 8.12 3.68 -11.37
C GLY A 44 7.93 5.19 -11.23
N ALA A 45 7.94 5.70 -10.02
CA ALA A 45 7.80 7.14 -9.75
C ALA A 45 8.95 7.97 -10.35
N ARG A 46 10.18 7.48 -10.29
CA ARG A 46 11.33 8.15 -10.92
C ARG A 46 11.28 8.17 -12.44
N ALA A 47 10.75 7.11 -13.04
CA ALA A 47 10.57 7.05 -14.49
C ALA A 47 9.49 8.05 -14.97
N GLU A 48 8.52 8.32 -14.13
CA GLU A 48 7.40 9.22 -14.42
C GLU A 48 7.74 10.68 -14.27
N LYS A 49 8.34 11.03 -13.15
CA LYS A 49 8.60 12.40 -12.76
C LYS A 49 10.10 12.61 -12.63
N SER A 50 10.65 13.39 -13.56
CA SER A 50 12.03 13.84 -13.47
C SER A 50 12.23 14.62 -12.16
N GLY A 51 13.28 14.28 -11.41
CA GLY A 51 13.56 14.88 -10.13
C GLY A 51 12.74 14.35 -8.95
N PHE A 52 11.93 13.31 -9.16
CA PHE A 52 11.30 12.62 -8.04
C PHE A 52 12.37 12.06 -7.11
N ASN A 53 12.28 12.41 -5.84
CA ASN A 53 13.17 11.90 -4.80
C ASN A 53 12.41 11.81 -3.48
N ILE A 54 12.48 10.64 -2.86
CA ILE A 54 11.90 10.36 -1.56
C ILE A 54 12.84 9.43 -0.79
N THR A 55 13.00 9.66 0.49
CA THR A 55 13.77 8.76 1.36
C THR A 55 12.92 7.55 1.72
N LEU A 56 13.43 6.35 1.44
CA LEU A 56 12.83 5.09 1.85
C LEU A 56 13.50 4.56 3.11
N GLN A 57 12.72 4.25 4.12
CA GLN A 57 13.18 3.62 5.36
C GLN A 57 12.53 2.24 5.50
N ARG A 58 13.29 1.28 5.98
CA ARG A 58 12.87 -0.12 6.18
C ARG A 58 13.26 -0.59 7.57
N ASP A 59 12.32 -1.18 8.25
CA ASP A 59 12.53 -1.91 9.51
C ASP A 59 11.72 -3.20 9.45
N LEU A 60 12.32 -4.22 8.84
CA LEU A 60 11.67 -5.48 8.54
C LEU A 60 12.09 -6.55 9.55
N ASP A 61 11.12 -7.05 10.30
CA ASP A 61 11.33 -8.10 11.32
C ASP A 61 11.73 -9.42 10.63
N PRO A 62 12.92 -9.98 10.95
CA PRO A 62 13.32 -11.28 10.40
C PRO A 62 12.33 -12.41 10.73
N ASP A 63 11.59 -12.30 11.81
CA ASP A 63 10.61 -13.29 12.24
C ASP A 63 9.24 -13.14 11.56
N ALA A 64 9.05 -12.12 10.70
CA ALA A 64 7.83 -11.98 9.92
C ALA A 64 7.59 -13.21 9.02
N GLY A 65 8.61 -13.67 8.32
CA GLY A 65 8.67 -14.96 7.66
C GLY A 65 7.63 -15.20 6.57
N LEU A 66 7.23 -16.46 6.43
CA LEU A 66 6.28 -16.92 5.44
C LEU A 66 4.83 -16.70 5.90
N ILE A 67 4.02 -16.22 4.98
CA ILE A 67 2.57 -16.08 5.13
C ILE A 67 1.88 -16.76 3.97
N ASP A 68 0.83 -17.49 4.24
CA ASP A 68 -0.01 -18.09 3.21
C ASP A 68 -0.96 -17.04 2.63
N LEU A 69 -0.72 -16.64 1.39
CA LEU A 69 -1.40 -15.51 0.74
C LEU A 69 -1.39 -15.59 -0.79
N TYR A 70 -2.10 -14.67 -1.42
CA TYR A 70 -2.02 -14.40 -2.87
C TYR A 70 -0.95 -13.32 -3.12
N PRO A 71 0.29 -13.69 -3.54
CA PRO A 71 1.40 -12.74 -3.61
C PRO A 71 1.13 -11.54 -4.52
N GLN A 72 0.51 -11.77 -5.68
CA GLN A 72 0.20 -10.71 -6.63
C GLN A 72 -0.83 -9.71 -6.08
N GLU A 73 -1.85 -10.20 -5.38
CA GLU A 73 -2.88 -9.36 -4.78
C GLU A 73 -2.30 -8.50 -3.64
N ILE A 74 -1.45 -9.08 -2.79
CA ILE A 74 -0.78 -8.34 -1.72
C ILE A 74 0.20 -7.31 -2.28
N THR A 75 0.93 -7.63 -3.35
CA THR A 75 1.78 -6.67 -4.06
C THR A 75 0.96 -5.48 -4.56
N ARG A 76 -0.23 -5.70 -5.10
CA ARG A 76 -1.15 -4.62 -5.52
C ARG A 76 -1.53 -3.71 -4.37
N VAL A 77 -1.84 -4.28 -3.21
CA VAL A 77 -2.13 -3.50 -1.99
C VAL A 77 -0.94 -2.61 -1.64
N PHE A 78 0.24 -3.17 -1.54
CA PHE A 78 1.43 -2.39 -1.17
C PHE A 78 1.77 -1.32 -2.21
N LEU A 79 1.74 -1.62 -3.49
CA LEU A 79 1.95 -0.64 -4.55
C LEU A 79 0.96 0.53 -4.45
N ASN A 80 -0.31 0.25 -4.17
CA ASN A 80 -1.31 1.28 -4.01
C ASN A 80 -1.05 2.17 -2.78
N LEU A 81 -0.75 1.57 -1.63
CA LEU A 81 -0.49 2.32 -0.40
C LEU A 81 0.82 3.12 -0.49
N ILE A 82 1.87 2.56 -1.07
CA ILE A 82 3.14 3.24 -1.27
C ILE A 82 2.98 4.42 -2.24
N SER A 83 2.29 4.23 -3.35
CA SER A 83 2.03 5.30 -4.33
C SER A 83 1.21 6.44 -3.72
N ASN A 84 0.23 6.14 -2.88
CA ASN A 84 -0.51 7.15 -2.13
C ASN A 84 0.38 7.92 -1.17
N GLY A 85 1.30 7.24 -0.50
CA GLY A 85 2.30 7.86 0.38
C GLY A 85 3.26 8.78 -0.38
N PHE A 86 3.74 8.36 -1.52
CA PHE A 86 4.58 9.18 -2.40
C PHE A 86 3.85 10.45 -2.85
N TYR A 87 2.60 10.31 -3.24
CA TYR A 87 1.77 11.44 -3.63
C TYR A 87 1.62 12.45 -2.48
N ALA A 88 1.24 12.00 -1.29
CA ALA A 88 1.04 12.86 -0.12
C ALA A 88 2.33 13.57 0.31
N ALA A 89 3.46 12.87 0.34
CA ALA A 89 4.76 13.43 0.69
C ALA A 89 5.24 14.47 -0.34
N THR A 90 5.02 14.19 -1.62
CA THR A 90 5.35 15.12 -2.71
C THR A 90 4.48 16.39 -2.64
N LYS A 91 3.19 16.25 -2.37
CA LYS A 91 2.28 17.40 -2.20
C LYS A 91 2.71 18.31 -1.05
N ARG A 92 3.12 17.75 0.07
CA ARG A 92 3.62 18.53 1.20
C ARG A 92 4.90 19.28 0.85
N ARG A 93 5.82 18.65 0.12
CA ARG A 93 7.05 19.32 -0.36
C ARG A 93 6.73 20.46 -1.30
N GLU A 94 5.79 20.29 -2.22
CA GLU A 94 5.37 21.33 -3.18
C GLU A 94 4.69 22.53 -2.48
N ALA A 95 4.13 22.35 -1.28
CA ALA A 95 3.50 23.41 -0.49
C ALA A 95 4.49 24.37 0.16
N GLY A 96 5.82 24.17 0.02
CA GLY A 96 6.83 25.21 0.28
C GLY A 96 7.60 25.09 1.59
N GLU A 97 7.65 23.94 2.23
CA GLU A 97 8.59 23.67 3.33
C GLU A 97 9.98 23.33 2.73
N GLU A 98 10.85 24.32 2.55
CA GLU A 98 12.19 24.13 1.91
C GLU A 98 13.08 23.11 2.63
N SER A 99 12.91 22.94 3.94
CA SER A 99 13.65 21.98 4.76
C SER A 99 12.97 20.62 4.87
N PHE A 100 11.79 20.45 4.25
CA PHE A 100 11.02 19.20 4.33
C PHE A 100 11.63 18.12 3.45
N GLU A 101 11.96 16.98 4.06
CA GLU A 101 12.44 15.78 3.37
C GLU A 101 11.33 14.73 3.27
N PRO A 102 10.76 14.51 2.08
CA PRO A 102 9.76 13.46 1.90
C PRO A 102 10.32 12.10 2.30
N THR A 103 9.60 11.38 3.15
CA THR A 103 10.01 10.08 3.67
C THR A 103 8.84 9.11 3.67
N LEU A 104 9.09 7.90 3.21
CA LEU A 104 8.18 6.77 3.35
C LEU A 104 8.91 5.65 4.06
N SER A 105 8.29 5.11 5.11
CA SER A 105 8.81 3.98 5.87
C SER A 105 7.90 2.78 5.78
N ALA A 106 8.49 1.60 5.69
CA ALA A 106 7.81 0.32 5.77
C ALA A 106 8.39 -0.49 6.91
N THR A 107 7.52 -1.02 7.76
CA THR A 107 7.91 -1.87 8.87
C THR A 107 7.09 -3.16 8.86
N THR A 108 7.69 -4.24 9.30
CA THR A 108 6.98 -5.50 9.56
C THR A 108 7.25 -5.95 10.98
N LYS A 109 6.30 -6.66 11.56
CA LYS A 109 6.41 -7.21 12.91
C LYS A 109 5.66 -8.53 13.03
N SER A 110 6.34 -9.54 13.53
CA SER A 110 5.69 -10.80 13.90
C SER A 110 4.86 -10.60 15.18
N LEU A 111 3.59 -10.97 15.12
CA LEU A 111 2.66 -11.00 16.25
C LEU A 111 2.28 -12.45 16.64
N GLY A 112 3.17 -13.42 16.38
CA GLY A 112 2.89 -14.84 16.56
C GLY A 112 2.11 -15.44 15.39
N ASN A 113 0.81 -15.62 15.54
CA ASN A 113 -0.06 -16.16 14.47
C ASN A 113 -0.47 -15.15 13.38
N LYS A 114 -0.01 -13.92 13.50
CA LYS A 114 -0.26 -12.81 12.58
C LYS A 114 1.04 -12.09 12.29
N VAL A 115 1.05 -11.33 11.20
CA VAL A 115 2.10 -10.37 10.87
C VAL A 115 1.47 -9.00 10.65
N GLU A 116 2.08 -7.97 11.22
CA GLU A 116 1.71 -6.57 11.03
C GLU A 116 2.67 -5.92 10.05
N ILE A 117 2.11 -5.22 9.07
CA ILE A 117 2.85 -4.42 8.10
C ILE A 117 2.37 -2.99 8.21
N ARG A 118 3.29 -2.04 8.37
CA ARG A 118 3.00 -0.62 8.44
C ARG A 118 3.67 0.10 7.28
N ILE A 119 2.91 0.94 6.60
CA ILE A 119 3.40 1.84 5.56
C ILE A 119 3.05 3.27 5.97
N ARG A 120 4.07 4.06 6.26
CA ARG A 120 3.95 5.41 6.80
C ARG A 120 4.61 6.43 5.89
N ASP A 121 3.92 7.50 5.59
CA ASP A 121 4.45 8.69 4.95
C ASP A 121 4.40 9.90 5.87
N ASN A 122 5.29 10.86 5.65
CA ASN A 122 5.28 12.14 6.33
C ASN A 122 4.64 13.25 5.48
N GLY A 123 3.63 12.90 4.72
CA GLY A 123 2.94 13.81 3.83
C GLY A 123 1.90 14.70 4.51
N THR A 124 0.86 15.02 3.76
CA THR A 124 -0.18 15.98 4.19
C THR A 124 -1.11 15.45 5.28
N GLY A 125 -1.07 14.17 5.60
CA GLY A 125 -2.06 13.55 6.47
C GLY A 125 -3.45 13.50 5.85
N ILE A 126 -4.41 13.00 6.60
CA ILE A 126 -5.80 12.83 6.13
C ILE A 126 -6.75 13.51 7.12
N PRO A 127 -7.59 14.47 6.67
CA PRO A 127 -8.63 15.04 7.50
C PRO A 127 -9.64 13.97 7.98
N LEU A 128 -10.24 14.19 9.14
CA LEU A 128 -11.17 13.23 9.74
C LEU A 128 -12.34 12.89 8.82
N GLU A 129 -12.93 13.89 8.16
CA GLU A 129 -14.05 13.70 7.23
C GLU A 129 -13.67 12.86 5.99
N VAL A 130 -12.42 12.93 5.57
CA VAL A 130 -11.87 12.10 4.48
C VAL A 130 -11.60 10.69 4.97
N LYS A 131 -11.03 10.55 6.18
CA LYS A 131 -10.76 9.25 6.80
C LYS A 131 -12.01 8.37 6.90
N GLU A 132 -13.16 8.94 7.19
CA GLU A 132 -14.43 8.23 7.28
C GLU A 132 -14.92 7.67 5.94
N LYS A 133 -14.49 8.25 4.82
CA LYS A 133 -14.96 7.91 3.47
C LYS A 133 -13.91 7.27 2.58
N MET A 134 -12.65 7.24 3.01
CA MET A 134 -11.52 6.91 2.14
C MET A 134 -11.54 5.49 1.57
N PHE A 135 -12.21 4.55 2.22
CA PHE A 135 -12.36 3.18 1.73
C PHE A 135 -13.63 2.98 0.88
N ASN A 136 -14.45 4.01 0.70
CA ASN A 136 -15.62 3.92 -0.16
C ASN A 136 -15.18 3.87 -1.64
N PRO A 137 -15.79 2.98 -2.45
CA PRO A 137 -15.51 2.95 -3.89
C PRO A 137 -15.73 4.32 -4.54
N PHE A 138 -14.85 4.67 -5.48
CA PHE A 138 -14.86 5.93 -6.24
C PHE A 138 -14.60 7.20 -5.43
N PHE A 139 -14.39 7.11 -4.12
CA PHE A 139 -14.00 8.26 -3.32
C PHE A 139 -12.52 8.61 -3.56
N THR A 140 -12.24 9.86 -3.91
CA THR A 140 -10.89 10.38 -4.07
C THR A 140 -10.84 11.87 -3.79
N THR A 141 -9.75 12.34 -3.19
CA THR A 141 -9.43 13.76 -3.02
C THR A 141 -8.47 14.28 -4.10
N LYS A 142 -7.97 13.38 -4.97
CA LYS A 142 -7.11 13.76 -6.08
C LYS A 142 -7.91 14.48 -7.17
N PRO A 143 -7.28 15.42 -7.90
CA PRO A 143 -7.91 16.09 -9.03
C PRO A 143 -8.44 15.09 -10.06
N ALA A 144 -9.45 15.51 -10.83
CA ALA A 144 -10.04 14.70 -11.90
C ALA A 144 -8.95 14.19 -12.86
N GLY A 145 -8.94 12.88 -13.10
CA GLY A 145 -7.96 12.21 -13.96
C GLY A 145 -6.67 11.77 -13.27
N GLU A 146 -6.42 12.15 -12.02
CA GLU A 146 -5.24 11.73 -11.24
C GLU A 146 -5.53 10.57 -10.30
N GLY A 147 -6.77 10.28 -9.99
CA GLY A 147 -7.18 9.18 -9.12
C GLY A 147 -8.44 8.49 -9.60
N THR A 148 -8.51 7.17 -9.41
CA THR A 148 -9.69 6.36 -9.76
C THR A 148 -10.71 6.27 -8.63
N GLY A 149 -10.29 6.53 -7.38
CA GLY A 149 -11.09 6.31 -6.18
C GLY A 149 -11.32 4.82 -5.85
N LEU A 150 -10.64 3.90 -6.54
CA LEU A 150 -10.79 2.45 -6.37
C LEU A 150 -9.65 1.78 -5.62
N GLY A 151 -8.48 2.41 -5.52
CA GLY A 151 -7.29 1.80 -4.95
C GLY A 151 -7.47 1.35 -3.49
N LEU A 152 -8.01 2.21 -2.64
CA LEU A 152 -8.20 1.90 -1.21
C LEU A 152 -9.33 0.91 -0.96
N SER A 153 -10.45 1.02 -1.68
CA SER A 153 -11.55 0.05 -1.57
C SER A 153 -11.12 -1.35 -2.03
N MET A 154 -10.34 -1.44 -3.11
CA MET A 154 -9.76 -2.67 -3.60
C MET A 154 -8.75 -3.25 -2.60
N SER A 155 -7.88 -2.43 -2.03
CA SER A 155 -6.92 -2.85 -1.00
C SER A 155 -7.62 -3.40 0.24
N HIS A 156 -8.69 -2.74 0.69
CA HIS A 156 -9.53 -3.22 1.78
C HIS A 156 -10.13 -4.59 1.47
N ASP A 157 -10.71 -4.77 0.28
CA ASP A 157 -11.30 -6.04 -0.12
C ASP A 157 -10.26 -7.17 -0.19
N ILE A 158 -9.08 -6.90 -0.73
CA ILE A 158 -7.98 -7.88 -0.78
C ILE A 158 -7.55 -8.30 0.62
N VAL A 159 -7.27 -7.34 1.50
CA VAL A 159 -6.79 -7.63 2.86
C VAL A 159 -7.86 -8.32 3.69
N VAL A 160 -9.08 -7.81 3.70
CA VAL A 160 -10.15 -8.27 4.59
C VAL A 160 -10.88 -9.48 4.03
N LYS A 161 -11.39 -9.38 2.81
CA LYS A 161 -12.25 -10.43 2.22
C LYS A 161 -11.44 -11.61 1.68
N GLN A 162 -10.31 -11.37 1.02
CA GLN A 162 -9.52 -12.43 0.41
C GLN A 162 -8.53 -13.07 1.39
N HIS A 163 -8.01 -12.31 2.36
CA HIS A 163 -6.96 -12.77 3.28
C HIS A 163 -7.39 -12.89 4.73
N GLY A 164 -8.61 -12.47 5.07
CA GLY A 164 -9.09 -12.51 6.45
C GLY A 164 -8.30 -11.62 7.41
N GLY A 165 -7.64 -10.62 6.88
CA GLY A 165 -6.83 -9.66 7.62
C GLY A 165 -7.60 -8.41 8.02
N LYS A 166 -6.86 -7.40 8.43
CA LYS A 166 -7.37 -6.10 8.86
C LYS A 166 -6.52 -4.98 8.27
N ILE A 167 -7.15 -3.88 7.91
CA ILE A 167 -6.48 -2.66 7.50
C ILE A 167 -7.00 -1.48 8.32
N ASP A 168 -6.10 -0.80 9.00
CA ASP A 168 -6.35 0.39 9.80
C ASP A 168 -5.55 1.58 9.28
N VAL A 169 -5.96 2.77 9.65
CA VAL A 169 -5.29 4.02 9.33
C VAL A 169 -5.09 4.84 10.58
N ASP A 170 -3.85 5.22 10.82
CA ASP A 170 -3.48 6.25 11.78
C ASP A 170 -2.96 7.46 11.01
N THR A 171 -3.44 8.66 11.35
CA THR A 171 -3.09 9.86 10.61
C THR A 171 -3.21 11.10 11.48
N LYS A 172 -2.34 12.07 11.19
CA LYS A 172 -2.41 13.41 11.75
C LYS A 172 -2.30 14.42 10.61
N PRO A 173 -3.35 15.23 10.37
CA PRO A 173 -3.33 16.23 9.30
C PRO A 173 -2.09 17.11 9.36
N GLY A 174 -1.41 17.28 8.23
CA GLY A 174 -0.18 18.05 8.10
C GLY A 174 1.09 17.33 8.60
N VAL A 175 1.01 16.13 9.13
CA VAL A 175 2.15 15.45 9.75
C VAL A 175 2.44 14.08 9.12
N PHE A 176 1.50 13.16 9.15
CA PHE A 176 1.71 11.81 8.65
C PHE A 176 0.41 11.06 8.31
N THR A 177 0.56 9.99 7.55
CA THR A 177 -0.43 8.91 7.41
C THR A 177 0.28 7.57 7.52
N GLU A 178 -0.30 6.65 8.28
CA GLU A 178 0.20 5.29 8.45
C GLU A 178 -0.93 4.29 8.20
N PHE A 179 -0.74 3.41 7.22
CA PHE A 179 -1.60 2.26 7.01
C PHE A 179 -1.04 1.07 7.77
N ILE A 180 -1.90 0.39 8.52
CA ILE A 180 -1.55 -0.75 9.35
C ILE A 180 -2.32 -1.96 8.85
N ILE A 181 -1.60 -2.90 8.27
CA ILE A 181 -2.16 -4.15 7.75
C ILE A 181 -1.78 -5.27 8.69
N THR A 182 -2.75 -6.08 9.06
CA THR A 182 -2.54 -7.30 9.84
C THR A 182 -3.02 -8.49 9.01
N LEU A 183 -2.13 -9.45 8.78
CA LEU A 183 -2.42 -10.65 8.01
C LEU A 183 -2.26 -11.89 8.89
N PRO A 184 -3.23 -12.83 8.88
CA PRO A 184 -3.05 -14.13 9.53
C PRO A 184 -1.99 -14.93 8.78
N ARG A 185 -1.18 -15.72 9.48
CA ARG A 185 -0.16 -16.58 8.86
C ARG A 185 -0.76 -17.69 8.03
N THR A 186 -1.90 -18.21 8.47
CA THR A 186 -2.67 -19.24 7.75
C THR A 186 -3.87 -18.59 7.08
N GLY A 187 -4.05 -18.85 5.79
CA GLY A 187 -5.15 -18.27 5.01
C GLY A 187 -6.53 -18.68 5.56
N ALA A 188 -7.54 -17.85 5.30
CA ALA A 188 -8.92 -18.05 5.74
C ALA A 188 -9.49 -19.43 5.37
N ALA A 189 -9.00 -20.07 4.30
CA ALA A 189 -9.42 -21.41 3.90
C ALA A 189 -8.99 -22.50 4.89
N GLN A 190 -7.90 -22.32 5.64
CA GLN A 190 -7.44 -23.28 6.65
C GLN A 190 -8.12 -23.06 8.00
N ALA A 191 -8.58 -21.85 8.29
CA ALA A 191 -9.31 -21.55 9.51
C ALA A 191 -10.71 -22.25 9.55
N GLN A 192 -11.30 -22.54 8.39
CA GLN A 192 -12.57 -23.28 8.30
C GLN A 192 -12.39 -24.81 8.39
N ALA A 193 -11.21 -25.34 8.10
CA ALA A 193 -10.94 -26.77 8.19
C ALA A 193 -10.57 -27.22 9.61
N GLY A 194 -10.11 -26.33 10.47
CA GLY A 194 -9.75 -26.62 11.88
C GLY A 194 -10.91 -26.57 12.88
N GLY A 195 -12.11 -26.22 12.45
CA GLY A 195 -13.30 -26.04 13.31
C GLY A 195 -14.29 -27.21 13.34
N LYS A 196 -13.91 -28.38 12.81
CA LYS A 196 -14.70 -29.61 12.92
C LYS A 196 -13.88 -30.69 13.63
N ASN A 197 -13.89 -30.66 14.93
CA ASN A 197 -13.72 -31.82 15.82
C ASN A 197 -14.50 -31.54 17.09
#